data_be923d826e449022199eeb7d1ebb3c05
#
_entry.id   be923d826e449022199eeb7d1ebb3c05
#
_cell.length_a   1.000
_cell.length_b   1.000
_cell.length_c   1.000
_cell.angle_alpha   90.00
_cell.angle_beta   90.00
_cell.angle_gamma   90.00
#
_symmetry.space_group_name_H-M   'P 1'
#
loop_
_entity.id
_entity.type
_entity.pdbx_description
1 polymer ?
#
loop_
_entity_poly.entity_id
_entity_poly.type
_entity_poly.pdbx_seq_one_letter_code
_entity_poly.pdbx_strand_id
1 'polypeptide(L)'
;MRRYPVQTRNEKGFTMVELIVVMILIGILGAIGAARFFSRTGFDAAGFAEQGAAMLRYAQKLAIAQNRPVFVQASTQGIALCYSAASPCAAADRVGAPSGTNSGNTATRAYCAAAGSYVPAWDCEGVPANTTMTLGQATVGTFFFNGLGRPFKGNDTGDSSFTGQTLTIKGDDLTRTVTVEQETGYVY
;
A
#
# COMPACT_ATOMS: atom_id res chain seq x y z
N MET A 1 -61.48 35.28 19.35
CA MET A 1 -60.40 35.04 18.37
C MET A 1 -59.19 35.86 18.79
N ARG A 2 -58.10 35.22 19.29
CA ARG A 2 -56.85 35.92 19.68
C ARG A 2 -55.97 35.96 18.44
N ARG A 3 -55.61 37.17 17.98
CA ARG A 3 -54.59 37.39 16.93
C ARG A 3 -53.24 37.40 17.60
N TYR A 4 -52.38 36.45 17.23
CA TYR A 4 -50.95 36.47 17.62
C TYR A 4 -50.19 37.45 16.75
N PRO A 5 -49.32 38.30 17.30
CA PRO A 5 -48.52 39.22 16.51
C PRO A 5 -47.42 38.40 15.76
N VAL A 6 -47.32 38.57 14.46
CA VAL A 6 -46.24 38.07 13.64
C VAL A 6 -44.98 38.90 13.97
N GLN A 7 -44.01 38.27 14.65
CA GLN A 7 -42.70 38.89 14.86
C GLN A 7 -41.94 38.87 13.53
N THR A 8 -41.79 40.01 12.91
CA THR A 8 -40.89 40.22 11.78
C THR A 8 -39.44 40.18 12.27
N ARG A 9 -38.75 39.09 11.99
CA ARG A 9 -37.32 38.93 12.25
C ARG A 9 -36.59 39.89 11.31
N ASN A 10 -35.88 40.87 11.85
CA ASN A 10 -35.04 41.77 11.10
C ASN A 10 -33.83 40.97 10.60
N GLU A 11 -33.88 40.50 9.38
CA GLU A 11 -32.74 39.84 8.71
C GLU A 11 -31.74 40.94 8.29
N LYS A 12 -30.61 40.98 9.01
CA LYS A 12 -29.49 41.87 8.63
C LYS A 12 -28.78 41.23 7.46
N GLY A 13 -28.85 41.85 6.28
CA GLY A 13 -28.08 41.44 5.11
C GLY A 13 -26.58 41.70 5.29
N PHE A 14 -25.77 40.92 4.60
CA PHE A 14 -24.29 41.09 4.58
C PHE A 14 -23.91 42.44 3.97
N THR A 15 -22.90 43.08 4.56
CA THR A 15 -22.34 44.31 3.99
C THR A 15 -21.40 43.94 2.82
N MET A 16 -21.28 44.85 1.84
CA MET A 16 -20.39 44.67 0.70
C MET A 16 -18.91 44.50 1.14
N VAL A 17 -18.52 45.16 2.22
CA VAL A 17 -17.17 45.08 2.81
C VAL A 17 -16.93 43.71 3.42
N GLU A 18 -17.92 43.12 4.10
CA GLU A 18 -17.83 41.81 4.73
C GLU A 18 -17.66 40.70 3.68
N LEU A 19 -18.34 40.83 2.54
CA LEU A 19 -18.21 39.89 1.43
C LEU A 19 -16.81 39.94 0.79
N ILE A 20 -16.25 41.14 0.60
CA ILE A 20 -14.90 41.34 0.07
C ILE A 20 -13.84 40.74 1.01
N VAL A 21 -13.96 41.04 2.33
CA VAL A 21 -13.02 40.49 3.33
C VAL A 21 -13.06 38.98 3.37
N VAL A 22 -14.24 38.36 3.33
CA VAL A 22 -14.37 36.90 3.30
C VAL A 22 -13.75 36.30 2.03
N MET A 23 -13.95 36.91 0.86
CA MET A 23 -13.31 36.46 -0.39
C MET A 23 -11.78 36.55 -0.32
N ILE A 24 -11.22 37.62 0.26
CA ILE A 24 -9.76 37.75 0.43
C ILE A 24 -9.24 36.67 1.39
N LEU A 25 -9.92 36.43 2.52
CA LEU A 25 -9.51 35.44 3.50
C LEU A 25 -9.57 34.03 2.91
N ILE A 26 -10.64 33.67 2.18
CA ILE A 26 -10.76 32.38 1.49
C ILE A 26 -9.68 32.23 0.42
N GLY A 27 -9.36 33.30 -0.32
CA GLY A 27 -8.30 33.30 -1.33
C GLY A 27 -6.92 32.97 -0.74
N ILE A 28 -6.58 33.62 0.39
CA ILE A 28 -5.30 33.40 1.08
C ILE A 28 -5.24 31.97 1.67
N LEU A 29 -6.28 31.53 2.37
CA LEU A 29 -6.35 30.20 2.97
C LEU A 29 -6.36 29.12 1.88
N GLY A 30 -7.06 29.35 0.77
CA GLY A 30 -7.09 28.43 -0.39
C GLY A 30 -5.71 28.28 -1.04
N ALA A 31 -4.97 29.36 -1.21
CA ALA A 31 -3.63 29.34 -1.80
C ALA A 31 -2.62 28.54 -0.94
N ILE A 32 -2.68 28.68 0.38
CA ILE A 32 -1.81 27.95 1.32
C ILE A 32 -2.24 26.49 1.45
N GLY A 33 -3.56 26.23 1.49
CA GLY A 33 -4.12 24.88 1.63
C GLY A 33 -3.88 24.00 0.39
N ALA A 34 -4.04 24.58 -0.81
CA ALA A 34 -3.90 23.84 -2.06
C ALA A 34 -2.54 23.12 -2.19
N ALA A 35 -1.44 23.80 -1.84
CA ALA A 35 -0.10 23.23 -1.92
C ALA A 35 0.12 22.01 -1.01
N ARG A 36 -0.59 21.93 0.11
CA ARG A 36 -0.50 20.81 1.06
C ARG A 36 -1.41 19.62 0.69
N PHE A 37 -2.55 19.90 0.05
CA PHE A 37 -3.51 18.87 -0.34
C PHE A 37 -3.13 18.13 -1.63
N PHE A 38 -2.20 18.63 -2.43
CA PHE A 38 -1.83 18.04 -3.71
C PHE A 38 -0.57 17.17 -3.70
N SER A 39 0.01 16.85 -2.54
CA SER A 39 1.10 15.85 -2.50
C SER A 39 0.54 14.44 -2.67
N ARG A 40 0.38 14.01 -3.92
CA ARG A 40 -0.10 12.66 -4.27
C ARG A 40 0.85 11.57 -3.80
N THR A 41 2.14 11.86 -3.77
CA THR A 41 3.20 10.91 -3.39
C THR A 41 3.08 10.37 -1.98
N GLY A 42 2.64 11.19 -1.03
CA GLY A 42 2.36 10.72 0.34
C GLY A 42 1.19 9.74 0.40
N PHE A 43 0.13 9.99 -0.36
CA PHE A 43 -1.01 9.09 -0.46
C PHE A 43 -0.65 7.80 -1.19
N ASP A 44 0.14 7.87 -2.26
CA ASP A 44 0.61 6.72 -3.03
C ASP A 44 1.49 5.82 -2.15
N ALA A 45 2.39 6.40 -1.34
CA ALA A 45 3.22 5.67 -0.40
C ALA A 45 2.38 4.97 0.70
N ALA A 46 1.38 5.67 1.27
CA ALA A 46 0.49 5.09 2.26
C ALA A 46 -0.35 3.96 1.65
N GLY A 47 -0.94 4.17 0.47
CA GLY A 47 -1.72 3.17 -0.24
C GLY A 47 -0.90 1.93 -0.60
N PHE A 48 0.33 2.12 -1.08
CA PHE A 48 1.24 1.02 -1.40
C PHE A 48 1.67 0.24 -0.14
N ALA A 49 1.88 0.91 1.00
CA ALA A 49 2.20 0.25 2.26
C ALA A 49 1.04 -0.65 2.74
N GLU A 50 -0.19 -0.14 2.71
CA GLU A 50 -1.37 -0.93 3.07
C GLU A 50 -1.60 -2.11 2.10
N GLN A 51 -1.40 -1.88 0.81
CA GLN A 51 -1.49 -2.93 -0.20
C GLN A 51 -0.40 -3.99 0.01
N GLY A 52 0.84 -3.60 0.26
CA GLY A 52 1.93 -4.52 0.59
C GLY A 52 1.64 -5.35 1.85
N ALA A 53 1.13 -4.71 2.91
CA ALA A 53 0.71 -5.40 4.12
C ALA A 53 -0.42 -6.41 3.83
N ALA A 54 -1.39 -6.04 3.00
CA ALA A 54 -2.47 -6.94 2.60
C ALA A 54 -1.96 -8.14 1.79
N MET A 55 -1.03 -7.94 0.86
CA MET A 55 -0.38 -9.02 0.10
C MET A 55 0.38 -9.98 1.01
N LEU A 56 1.14 -9.48 1.99
CA LEU A 56 1.87 -10.31 2.94
C LEU A 56 0.94 -11.14 3.82
N ARG A 57 -0.13 -10.53 4.33
CA ARG A 57 -1.18 -11.25 5.09
C ARG A 57 -1.91 -12.27 4.22
N TYR A 58 -2.14 -11.97 2.96
CA TYR A 58 -2.73 -12.91 2.00
C TYR A 58 -1.80 -14.09 1.74
N ALA A 59 -0.50 -13.85 1.51
CA ALA A 59 0.50 -14.89 1.33
C ALA A 59 0.52 -15.87 2.52
N GLN A 60 0.52 -15.35 3.75
CA GLN A 60 0.47 -16.16 4.96
C GLN A 60 -0.81 -17.02 5.04
N LYS A 61 -1.98 -16.40 4.84
CA LYS A 61 -3.27 -17.11 4.88
C LYS A 61 -3.37 -18.15 3.77
N LEU A 62 -2.86 -17.85 2.60
CA LEU A 62 -2.87 -18.75 1.46
C LEU A 62 -1.97 -19.97 1.70
N ALA A 63 -0.78 -19.75 2.29
CA ALA A 63 0.12 -20.82 2.69
C ALA A 63 -0.53 -21.78 3.68
N ILE A 64 -1.23 -21.25 4.69
CA ILE A 64 -1.99 -22.05 5.66
C ILE A 64 -3.14 -22.80 4.98
N ALA A 65 -3.95 -22.09 4.19
CA ALA A 65 -5.15 -22.65 3.57
C ALA A 65 -4.82 -23.78 2.57
N GLN A 66 -3.72 -23.65 1.84
CA GLN A 66 -3.28 -24.64 0.86
C GLN A 66 -2.27 -25.67 1.41
N ASN A 67 -1.84 -25.49 2.67
CA ASN A 67 -0.79 -26.30 3.31
C ASN A 67 0.47 -26.44 2.41
N ARG A 68 0.91 -25.34 1.82
CA ARG A 68 2.09 -25.29 0.92
C ARG A 68 2.82 -23.96 1.06
N PRO A 69 4.14 -23.94 0.77
CA PRO A 69 4.89 -22.70 0.80
C PRO A 69 4.36 -21.65 -0.19
N VAL A 70 4.27 -20.39 0.27
CA VAL A 70 4.01 -19.22 -0.58
C VAL A 70 5.16 -18.25 -0.41
N PHE A 71 5.87 -18.00 -1.49
CA PHE A 71 7.05 -17.15 -1.55
C PHE A 71 6.66 -15.69 -1.79
N VAL A 72 7.27 -14.82 -1.03
CA VAL A 72 7.21 -13.36 -1.20
C VAL A 72 8.53 -12.92 -1.83
N GLN A 73 8.46 -12.36 -3.02
CA GLN A 73 9.59 -11.73 -3.70
C GLN A 73 9.46 -10.23 -3.52
N ALA A 74 10.18 -9.67 -2.55
CA ALA A 74 10.21 -8.23 -2.30
C ALA A 74 11.55 -7.66 -2.78
N SER A 75 11.48 -6.52 -3.47
CA SER A 75 12.65 -5.78 -3.94
C SER A 75 12.37 -4.28 -3.81
N THR A 76 13.35 -3.44 -4.04
CA THR A 76 13.15 -1.97 -4.09
C THR A 76 12.19 -1.52 -5.18
N GLN A 77 11.83 -2.40 -6.11
CA GLN A 77 10.96 -2.10 -7.25
C GLN A 77 9.52 -2.59 -7.07
N GLY A 78 9.27 -3.55 -6.15
CA GLY A 78 7.94 -4.10 -5.95
C GLY A 78 7.90 -5.35 -5.09
N ILE A 79 6.69 -5.89 -4.97
CA ILE A 79 6.37 -7.12 -4.23
C ILE A 79 5.61 -8.05 -5.18
N ALA A 80 5.97 -9.34 -5.19
CA ALA A 80 5.27 -10.37 -5.96
C ALA A 80 5.12 -11.65 -5.16
N LEU A 81 4.02 -12.37 -5.34
CA LEU A 81 3.76 -13.64 -4.69
C LEU A 81 3.89 -14.80 -5.67
N CYS A 82 4.60 -15.84 -5.23
CA CYS A 82 4.93 -16.99 -6.04
C CYS A 82 4.81 -18.29 -5.24
N TYR A 83 4.65 -19.39 -5.94
CA TYR A 83 4.69 -20.75 -5.34
C TYR A 83 6.08 -21.37 -5.40
N SER A 84 7.08 -20.68 -5.91
CA SER A 84 8.48 -21.11 -5.97
C SER A 84 9.44 -20.02 -5.58
N ALA A 85 10.67 -20.40 -5.19
CA ALA A 85 11.72 -19.44 -4.85
C ALA A 85 12.35 -18.80 -6.10
N ALA A 86 12.05 -19.29 -7.31
CA ALA A 86 12.66 -18.80 -8.54
C ALA A 86 12.32 -17.32 -8.79
N SER A 87 13.34 -16.53 -9.07
CA SER A 87 13.19 -15.13 -9.44
C SER A 87 13.84 -14.89 -10.81
N PRO A 88 13.10 -14.38 -11.80
CA PRO A 88 11.68 -14.00 -11.76
C PRO A 88 10.73 -15.19 -11.63
N CYS A 89 9.53 -14.95 -11.09
CA CYS A 89 8.49 -15.94 -10.90
C CYS A 89 8.02 -16.55 -12.22
N ALA A 90 8.13 -17.87 -12.38
CA ALA A 90 7.64 -18.57 -13.56
C ALA A 90 6.11 -18.42 -13.68
N ALA A 91 5.59 -18.42 -14.90
CA ALA A 91 4.15 -18.18 -15.14
C ALA A 91 3.25 -19.19 -14.42
N ALA A 92 3.68 -20.47 -14.34
CA ALA A 92 2.95 -21.53 -13.66
C ALA A 92 2.93 -21.41 -12.12
N ASP A 93 3.89 -20.66 -11.55
CA ASP A 93 4.06 -20.50 -10.11
C ASP A 93 3.50 -19.18 -9.57
N ARG A 94 2.86 -18.38 -10.41
CA ARG A 94 2.30 -17.09 -10.01
C ARG A 94 1.07 -17.28 -9.14
N VAL A 95 1.05 -16.59 -8.01
CA VAL A 95 -0.13 -16.53 -7.13
C VAL A 95 -1.15 -15.57 -7.73
N GLY A 96 -2.40 -15.98 -7.82
CA GLY A 96 -3.47 -15.10 -8.29
C GLY A 96 -3.82 -14.02 -7.27
N ALA A 97 -4.07 -12.81 -7.76
CA ALA A 97 -4.54 -11.70 -6.93
C ALA A 97 -5.92 -12.00 -6.34
N PRO A 98 -6.15 -11.75 -5.02
CA PRO A 98 -7.41 -12.07 -4.36
C PRO A 98 -8.63 -11.29 -4.92
N SER A 99 -8.39 -10.12 -5.48
CA SER A 99 -9.40 -9.30 -6.19
C SER A 99 -9.61 -9.70 -7.65
N GLY A 100 -8.86 -10.70 -8.15
CA GLY A 100 -8.85 -11.11 -9.55
C GLY A 100 -7.86 -10.34 -10.42
N THR A 101 -7.45 -9.14 -10.02
CA THR A 101 -6.47 -8.32 -10.75
C THR A 101 -5.60 -7.51 -9.79
N ASN A 102 -4.35 -7.25 -10.18
CA ASN A 102 -3.48 -6.27 -9.51
C ASN A 102 -3.88 -4.83 -9.87
N SER A 103 -3.19 -3.82 -9.33
CA SER A 103 -3.54 -2.41 -9.53
C SER A 103 -3.48 -1.94 -11.00
N GLY A 104 -2.66 -2.59 -11.82
CA GLY A 104 -2.48 -2.24 -13.22
C GLY A 104 -1.91 -0.85 -13.47
N ASN A 105 -1.37 -0.17 -12.45
CA ASN A 105 -0.70 1.12 -12.63
C ASN A 105 0.60 0.97 -13.44
N THR A 106 1.20 2.07 -13.87
CA THR A 106 2.39 2.05 -14.72
C THR A 106 3.57 1.31 -14.07
N ALA A 107 3.82 1.51 -12.78
CA ALA A 107 4.90 0.85 -12.05
C ALA A 107 4.66 -0.66 -11.93
N THR A 108 3.42 -1.06 -11.62
CA THR A 108 3.01 -2.46 -11.54
C THR A 108 3.14 -3.14 -12.90
N ARG A 109 2.70 -2.50 -13.97
CA ARG A 109 2.88 -3.04 -15.33
C ARG A 109 4.35 -3.26 -15.68
N ALA A 110 5.22 -2.32 -15.31
CA ALA A 110 6.65 -2.42 -15.58
C ALA A 110 7.30 -3.55 -14.76
N TYR A 111 7.07 -3.57 -13.45
CA TYR A 111 7.66 -4.56 -12.54
C TYR A 111 7.14 -5.98 -12.80
N CYS A 112 5.83 -6.15 -12.95
CA CYS A 112 5.18 -7.45 -13.09
C CYS A 112 5.28 -8.03 -14.52
N ALA A 113 5.85 -7.28 -15.48
CA ALA A 113 6.21 -7.76 -16.80
C ALA A 113 7.65 -8.30 -16.90
N ALA A 114 8.47 -8.17 -15.86
CA ALA A 114 9.91 -8.53 -15.89
C ALA A 114 10.18 -10.00 -16.28
N ALA A 115 9.19 -10.89 -16.10
CA ALA A 115 9.26 -12.31 -16.50
C ALA A 115 8.57 -12.60 -17.85
N GLY A 116 8.31 -11.59 -18.68
CA GLY A 116 7.60 -11.71 -19.96
C GLY A 116 6.42 -10.76 -20.09
N SER A 117 5.28 -11.24 -20.59
CA SER A 117 4.07 -10.41 -20.70
C SER A 117 3.47 -10.08 -19.35
N TYR A 118 2.99 -8.85 -19.19
CA TYR A 118 2.21 -8.42 -18.03
C TYR A 118 0.94 -9.26 -17.88
N VAL A 119 0.72 -9.80 -16.66
CA VAL A 119 -0.46 -10.61 -16.33
C VAL A 119 -1.22 -9.91 -15.21
N PRO A 120 -2.40 -9.33 -15.49
CA PRO A 120 -3.20 -8.62 -14.49
C PRO A 120 -3.62 -9.48 -13.29
N ALA A 121 -3.88 -10.77 -13.54
CA ALA A 121 -4.35 -11.70 -12.50
C ALA A 121 -3.27 -12.14 -11.51
N TRP A 122 -1.99 -11.79 -11.73
CA TRP A 122 -0.91 -12.11 -10.80
C TRP A 122 -0.90 -11.15 -9.62
N ASP A 123 -0.77 -11.68 -8.39
CA ASP A 123 -0.59 -10.87 -7.18
C ASP A 123 0.83 -10.32 -7.12
N CYS A 124 1.00 -9.17 -7.76
CA CYS A 124 2.26 -8.50 -8.01
C CYS A 124 2.02 -7.00 -8.11
N GLU A 125 2.80 -6.20 -7.37
CA GLU A 125 2.66 -4.75 -7.32
C GLU A 125 4.02 -4.07 -7.41
N GLY A 126 4.11 -3.07 -8.28
CA GLY A 126 5.28 -2.20 -8.42
C GLY A 126 5.20 -0.97 -7.52
N VAL A 127 6.34 -0.54 -7.00
CA VAL A 127 6.44 0.69 -6.19
C VAL A 127 6.03 1.90 -7.03
N PRO A 128 5.06 2.71 -6.57
CA PRO A 128 4.59 3.88 -7.31
C PRO A 128 5.71 4.90 -7.61
N ALA A 129 5.52 5.69 -8.66
CA ALA A 129 6.45 6.77 -9.01
C ALA A 129 6.63 7.75 -7.83
N ASN A 130 7.85 8.25 -7.66
CA ASN A 130 8.25 9.16 -6.57
C ASN A 130 8.08 8.57 -5.15
N THR A 131 7.88 7.24 -5.06
CA THR A 131 7.89 6.48 -3.82
C THR A 131 9.12 5.59 -3.81
N THR A 132 9.74 5.40 -2.67
CA THR A 132 10.85 4.48 -2.48
C THR A 132 10.47 3.38 -1.50
N MET A 133 10.90 2.16 -1.78
CA MET A 133 10.81 1.04 -0.85
C MET A 133 12.21 0.54 -0.52
N THR A 134 12.50 0.39 0.76
CA THR A 134 13.73 -0.22 1.25
C THR A 134 13.41 -1.42 2.12
N LEU A 135 14.27 -2.42 2.04
CA LEU A 135 14.17 -3.65 2.82
C LEU A 135 15.10 -3.52 4.03
N GLY A 136 14.53 -3.52 5.24
CA GLY A 136 15.28 -3.54 6.49
C GLY A 136 15.62 -4.96 6.91
N GLN A 137 16.77 -5.12 7.60
CA GLN A 137 17.30 -6.41 8.07
C GLN A 137 17.61 -7.42 6.96
N ALA A 138 18.85 -7.40 6.52
CA ALA A 138 19.45 -8.39 5.60
C ALA A 138 18.72 -8.62 4.26
N THR A 139 19.22 -8.04 3.21
CA THR A 139 19.46 -8.59 1.86
C THR A 139 18.62 -9.79 1.34
N VAL A 140 17.55 -10.18 1.98
CA VAL A 140 16.73 -11.31 1.56
C VAL A 140 15.47 -10.80 0.93
N GLY A 141 15.54 -10.45 -0.34
CA GLY A 141 14.36 -10.06 -1.14
C GLY A 141 13.36 -11.19 -1.33
N THR A 142 13.67 -12.42 -0.90
CA THR A 142 12.78 -13.57 -1.00
C THR A 142 12.71 -14.31 0.32
N PHE A 143 11.50 -14.47 0.84
CA PHE A 143 11.17 -15.31 1.98
C PHE A 143 9.84 -16.03 1.67
N PHE A 144 9.47 -17.03 2.48
CA PHE A 144 8.21 -17.73 2.28
C PHE A 144 7.50 -17.99 3.60
N PHE A 145 6.19 -18.10 3.54
CA PHE A 145 5.38 -18.66 4.61
C PHE A 145 5.17 -20.14 4.35
N ASN A 146 5.42 -20.98 5.34
CA ASN A 146 5.12 -22.43 5.25
C ASN A 146 3.62 -22.69 5.51
N GLY A 147 3.20 -23.96 5.41
CA GLY A 147 1.81 -24.37 5.65
C GLY A 147 1.27 -24.11 7.08
N LEU A 148 2.14 -23.76 8.03
CA LEU A 148 1.75 -23.32 9.38
C LEU A 148 1.71 -21.79 9.52
N GLY A 149 2.02 -21.06 8.45
CA GLY A 149 2.07 -19.59 8.45
C GLY A 149 3.34 -18.99 9.05
N ARG A 150 4.34 -19.82 9.39
CA ARG A 150 5.65 -19.34 9.88
C ARG A 150 6.50 -18.87 8.71
N PRO A 151 7.24 -17.75 8.88
CA PRO A 151 8.13 -17.26 7.85
C PRO A 151 9.47 -17.99 7.86
N PHE A 152 10.05 -18.15 6.67
CA PHE A 152 11.35 -18.76 6.40
C PHE A 152 12.11 -17.91 5.39
N LYS A 153 13.45 -17.91 5.42
CA LYS A 153 14.22 -17.35 4.30
C LYS A 153 14.01 -18.21 3.05
N GLY A 154 14.12 -17.59 1.88
CA GLY A 154 13.85 -18.27 0.61
C GLY A 154 14.70 -19.52 0.32
N ASN A 155 15.82 -19.70 1.02
CA ASN A 155 16.73 -20.83 0.90
C ASN A 155 16.74 -21.78 2.11
N ASP A 156 15.88 -21.58 3.10
CA ASP A 156 15.78 -22.47 4.25
C ASP A 156 15.20 -23.83 3.81
N THR A 157 15.84 -24.92 4.26
CA THR A 157 15.41 -26.30 3.99
C THR A 157 15.08 -27.12 5.25
N GLY A 158 15.29 -26.53 6.43
CA GLY A 158 15.04 -27.14 7.73
C GLY A 158 14.34 -26.18 8.65
N ASP A 159 14.97 -25.83 9.77
CA ASP A 159 14.47 -24.81 10.68
C ASP A 159 14.53 -23.40 10.07
N SER A 160 13.60 -22.54 10.47
CA SER A 160 13.59 -21.17 9.99
C SER A 160 14.80 -20.38 10.50
N SER A 161 15.54 -19.78 9.59
CA SER A 161 16.58 -18.77 9.92
C SER A 161 16.09 -17.34 9.69
N PHE A 162 14.79 -17.15 9.51
CA PHE A 162 14.19 -15.83 9.31
C PHE A 162 14.27 -14.99 10.58
N THR A 163 14.73 -13.75 10.46
CA THR A 163 14.95 -12.84 11.60
C THR A 163 13.99 -11.65 11.60
N GLY A 164 12.89 -11.75 10.86
CA GLY A 164 11.96 -10.65 10.60
C GLY A 164 12.28 -9.90 9.31
N GLN A 165 11.29 -9.24 8.76
CA GLN A 165 11.44 -8.39 7.57
C GLN A 165 10.67 -7.10 7.75
N THR A 166 11.33 -5.97 7.56
CA THR A 166 10.67 -4.66 7.54
C THR A 166 10.79 -4.07 6.15
N LEU A 167 9.65 -3.66 5.59
CA LEU A 167 9.55 -2.87 4.39
C LEU A 167 9.32 -1.41 4.80
N THR A 168 10.23 -0.52 4.43
CA THR A 168 10.07 0.92 4.68
C THR A 168 9.71 1.59 3.37
N ILE A 169 8.51 2.17 3.31
CA ILE A 169 7.95 2.86 2.16
C ILE A 169 7.95 4.35 2.46
N LYS A 170 8.56 5.15 1.58
CA LYS A 170 8.69 6.58 1.74
C LYS A 170 8.23 7.32 0.49
N GLY A 171 7.36 8.32 0.68
CA GLY A 171 6.93 9.26 -0.34
C GLY A 171 6.77 10.65 0.27
N ASP A 172 7.44 11.66 -0.30
CA ASP A 172 7.56 13.00 0.27
C ASP A 172 8.00 12.96 1.75
N ASP A 173 7.24 13.59 2.64
CA ASP A 173 7.50 13.61 4.09
C ASP A 173 6.88 12.41 4.83
N LEU A 174 6.17 11.51 4.11
CA LEU A 174 5.50 10.37 4.71
C LEU A 174 6.39 9.12 4.65
N THR A 175 6.59 8.49 5.80
CA THR A 175 7.22 7.18 5.90
C THR A 175 6.25 6.19 6.54
N ARG A 176 6.11 5.02 5.93
CA ARG A 176 5.35 3.88 6.44
C ARG A 176 6.23 2.65 6.53
N THR A 177 6.00 1.83 7.53
CA THR A 177 6.68 0.55 7.70
C THR A 177 5.67 -0.58 7.73
N VAL A 178 6.03 -1.69 7.10
CA VAL A 178 5.30 -2.95 7.18
C VAL A 178 6.30 -3.99 7.67
N THR A 179 6.00 -4.62 8.79
CA THR A 179 6.92 -5.58 9.42
C THR A 179 6.29 -6.97 9.45
N VAL A 180 7.08 -7.97 9.09
CA VAL A 180 6.77 -9.39 9.27
C VAL A 180 7.55 -9.89 10.48
N GLU A 181 6.86 -10.35 11.49
CA GLU A 181 7.43 -10.86 12.73
C GLU A 181 8.11 -12.22 12.49
N GLN A 182 9.24 -12.46 13.17
CA GLN A 182 10.12 -13.59 12.85
C GLN A 182 9.56 -14.97 13.17
N GLU A 183 8.78 -15.12 14.23
CA GLU A 183 8.30 -16.43 14.68
C GLU A 183 6.92 -16.77 14.16
N THR A 184 5.99 -15.82 14.24
CA THR A 184 4.59 -16.02 13.91
C THR A 184 4.26 -15.63 12.47
N GLY A 185 5.11 -14.80 11.85
CA GLY A 185 4.82 -14.18 10.55
C GLY A 185 3.71 -13.14 10.62
N TYR A 186 3.37 -12.64 11.81
CA TYR A 186 2.38 -11.58 11.95
C TYR A 186 2.84 -10.31 11.23
N VAL A 187 1.93 -9.71 10.46
CA VAL A 187 2.20 -8.53 9.62
C VAL A 187 1.51 -7.31 10.22
N TYR A 188 2.29 -6.29 10.58
CA TYR A 188 1.83 -5.04 11.17
C TYR A 188 2.55 -3.81 10.64
#